data_0cc679df58cddb5c9c11ca8e7f5a83c2
#
_entry.id   0cc679df58cddb5c9c11ca8e7f5a83c2
#
_cell.length_a   1.000
_cell.length_b   1.000
_cell.length_c   1.000
_cell.angle_alpha   90.00
_cell.angle_beta   90.00
_cell.angle_gamma   90.00
#
_symmetry.space_group_name_H-M   'P 1'
#
loop_
_entity.id
_entity.type
_entity.pdbx_description
1 polymer ?
#
loop_
_entity_poly.entity_id
_entity_poly.type
_entity_poly.pdbx_seq_one_letter_code
_entity_poly.pdbx_strand_id
1 'polypeptide(L)'
;MFKNLLIADSGKGHVGEMIKMLRDLPAFQAARINLLHVVPEQTMSATQQHWKSAGSLLAGAVEQLGLNPQDVNSIIRQGDTKQTVLNVADELDVDLIVMGSRGLGRLRSILANSASQYVFQLSTRPMLLVRDDLYIRHINRILVTIDGTGVGDDALTLACEMVREIPGGK
;
A
#
# COMPACT_ATOMS: atom_id res chain seq x y z
N MET A 1 5.23 16.12 -1.42
CA MET A 1 4.12 15.31 -1.87
C MET A 1 4.63 14.07 -2.57
N PHE A 2 3.95 12.92 -2.42
CA PHE A 2 4.40 11.61 -2.90
C PHE A 2 4.43 11.56 -4.44
N LYS A 3 5.53 11.04 -5.00
CA LYS A 3 5.74 10.93 -6.45
C LYS A 3 5.89 9.49 -6.92
N ASN A 4 6.28 8.58 -6.04
CA ASN A 4 6.62 7.21 -6.37
C ASN A 4 6.09 6.26 -5.30
N LEU A 5 4.99 5.56 -5.57
CA LEU A 5 4.27 4.73 -4.61
C LEU A 5 4.59 3.26 -4.84
N LEU A 6 4.70 2.50 -3.75
CA LEU A 6 4.66 1.04 -3.78
C LEU A 6 3.36 0.54 -3.14
N ILE A 7 2.52 -0.13 -3.90
CA ILE A 7 1.31 -0.76 -3.41
C ILE A 7 1.55 -2.27 -3.37
N ALA A 8 1.59 -2.85 -2.17
CA ALA A 8 1.78 -4.28 -2.00
C ALA A 8 0.42 -4.99 -1.89
N ASP A 9 0.11 -5.79 -2.91
CA ASP A 9 -1.12 -6.58 -2.99
C ASP A 9 -0.95 -7.96 -2.35
N SER A 10 -1.89 -8.32 -1.47
CA SER A 10 -1.95 -9.62 -0.84
C SER A 10 -2.61 -10.72 -1.70
N GLY A 11 -3.10 -10.38 -2.90
CA GLY A 11 -3.84 -11.28 -3.77
C GLY A 11 -5.26 -11.61 -3.31
N LYS A 12 -5.79 -10.89 -2.32
CA LYS A 12 -7.14 -11.11 -1.76
C LYS A 12 -8.21 -10.16 -2.30
N GLY A 13 -7.90 -9.40 -3.36
CA GLY A 13 -8.87 -8.55 -4.05
C GLY A 13 -9.15 -7.19 -3.39
N HIS A 14 -8.43 -6.82 -2.34
CA HIS A 14 -8.65 -5.54 -1.62
C HIS A 14 -7.91 -4.34 -2.22
N VAL A 15 -7.04 -4.56 -3.20
CA VAL A 15 -6.27 -3.49 -3.86
C VAL A 15 -7.18 -2.44 -4.46
N GLY A 16 -8.27 -2.85 -5.11
CA GLY A 16 -9.23 -1.93 -5.72
C GLY A 16 -9.82 -0.92 -4.73
N GLU A 17 -10.13 -1.38 -3.50
CA GLU A 17 -10.65 -0.49 -2.45
C GLU A 17 -9.57 0.47 -1.92
N MET A 18 -8.35 -0.03 -1.73
CA MET A 18 -7.21 0.79 -1.34
C MET A 18 -6.98 1.93 -2.31
N ILE A 19 -7.04 1.64 -3.59
CA ILE A 19 -6.76 2.59 -4.65
C ILE A 19 -7.91 3.58 -4.86
N LYS A 20 -9.17 3.14 -4.74
CA LYS A 20 -10.30 4.08 -4.75
C LYS A 20 -10.16 5.16 -3.69
N MET A 21 -9.70 4.79 -2.50
CA MET A 21 -9.44 5.75 -1.42
C MET A 21 -8.30 6.71 -1.77
N LEU A 22 -7.24 6.21 -2.41
CA LEU A 22 -6.10 7.02 -2.82
C LEU A 22 -6.46 8.01 -3.94
N ARG A 23 -7.45 7.71 -4.77
CA ARG A 23 -7.91 8.60 -5.84
C ARG A 23 -8.50 9.92 -5.34
N ASP A 24 -9.06 9.92 -4.13
CA ASP A 24 -9.59 11.14 -3.53
C ASP A 24 -8.49 12.13 -3.11
N LEU A 25 -7.25 11.67 -3.09
CA LEU A 25 -6.08 12.50 -2.79
C LEU A 25 -5.41 12.92 -4.10
N PRO A 26 -5.50 14.18 -4.52
CA PRO A 26 -4.88 14.68 -5.77
C PRO A 26 -3.39 14.36 -5.88
N ALA A 27 -2.71 14.32 -4.73
CA ALA A 27 -1.31 13.89 -4.64
C ALA A 27 -1.01 12.54 -5.27
N PHE A 28 -1.95 11.63 -5.17
CA PHE A 28 -1.77 10.28 -5.69
C PHE A 28 -2.10 10.16 -7.18
N GLN A 29 -2.86 11.10 -7.73
CA GLN A 29 -3.20 11.08 -9.16
C GLN A 29 -2.01 11.37 -10.07
N ALA A 30 -1.02 12.10 -9.56
CA ALA A 30 0.21 12.45 -10.29
C ALA A 30 1.39 11.52 -9.96
N ALA A 31 1.21 10.56 -9.04
CA ALA A 31 2.27 9.69 -8.60
C ALA A 31 2.45 8.48 -9.53
N ARG A 32 3.70 8.05 -9.70
CA ARG A 32 4.03 6.77 -10.31
C ARG A 32 3.58 5.65 -9.40
N ILE A 33 2.85 4.67 -9.92
CA ILE A 33 2.35 3.54 -9.15
C ILE A 33 3.15 2.29 -9.50
N ASN A 34 3.77 1.68 -8.49
CA ASN A 34 4.37 0.35 -8.56
C ASN A 34 3.45 -0.62 -7.80
N LEU A 35 2.86 -1.55 -8.52
CA LEU A 35 1.97 -2.55 -7.94
C LEU A 35 2.72 -3.87 -7.78
N LEU A 36 2.99 -4.27 -6.55
CA LEU A 36 3.77 -5.46 -6.20
C LEU A 36 2.87 -6.58 -5.71
N HIS A 37 3.02 -7.76 -6.32
CA HIS A 37 2.53 -9.02 -5.78
C HIS A 37 3.69 -9.95 -5.47
N VAL A 38 3.72 -10.51 -4.24
CA VAL A 38 4.76 -11.43 -3.81
C VAL A 38 4.21 -12.85 -3.79
N VAL A 39 4.82 -13.72 -4.59
CA VAL A 39 4.52 -15.16 -4.64
C VAL A 39 5.40 -15.87 -3.62
N PRO A 40 4.82 -16.63 -2.67
CA PRO A 40 5.60 -17.40 -1.71
C PRO A 40 6.53 -18.42 -2.40
N GLU A 41 7.67 -18.72 -1.79
CA GLU A 41 8.51 -19.80 -2.22
C GLU A 41 7.79 -21.14 -2.07
N GLN A 42 7.66 -21.88 -3.16
CA GLN A 42 7.02 -23.19 -3.22
C GLN A 42 7.75 -24.11 -4.20
N THR A 43 7.33 -25.38 -4.27
CA THR A 43 7.84 -26.35 -5.24
C THR A 43 7.59 -25.88 -6.69
N MET A 44 8.49 -26.25 -7.61
CA MET A 44 8.50 -25.76 -9.01
C MET A 44 7.16 -25.89 -9.75
N SER A 45 6.39 -26.96 -9.53
CA SER A 45 5.11 -27.19 -10.19
C SER A 45 4.00 -26.21 -9.73
N ALA A 46 4.01 -25.83 -8.47
CA ALA A 46 3.09 -24.85 -7.92
C ALA A 46 3.46 -23.40 -8.33
N THR A 47 4.74 -23.16 -8.54
CA THR A 47 5.26 -21.83 -8.91
C THR A 47 4.67 -21.32 -10.22
N GLN A 48 4.61 -22.14 -11.27
CA GLN A 48 4.12 -21.72 -12.59
C GLN A 48 2.64 -21.31 -12.56
N GLN A 49 1.83 -22.02 -11.77
CA GLN A 49 0.41 -21.69 -11.61
C GLN A 49 0.24 -20.39 -10.80
N HIS A 50 1.03 -20.18 -9.76
CA HIS A 50 1.02 -18.97 -8.97
C HIS A 50 1.45 -17.73 -9.78
N TRP A 51 2.43 -17.85 -10.66
CA TRP A 51 2.85 -16.76 -11.57
C TRP A 51 1.73 -16.34 -12.51
N LYS A 52 1.01 -17.30 -13.12
CA LYS A 52 -0.15 -16.99 -13.96
C LYS A 52 -1.26 -16.31 -13.19
N SER A 53 -1.57 -16.81 -11.99
CA SER A 53 -2.59 -16.21 -11.12
C SER A 53 -2.19 -14.81 -10.67
N ALA A 54 -0.92 -14.59 -10.34
CA ALA A 54 -0.39 -13.28 -9.96
C ALA A 54 -0.51 -12.27 -11.11
N GLY A 55 -0.18 -12.67 -12.34
CA GLY A 55 -0.36 -11.81 -13.52
C GLY A 55 -1.82 -11.39 -13.73
N SER A 56 -2.75 -12.34 -13.61
CA SER A 56 -4.20 -12.05 -13.73
C SER A 56 -4.71 -11.15 -12.61
N LEU A 57 -4.22 -11.34 -11.38
CA LEU A 57 -4.54 -10.49 -10.23
C LEU A 57 -4.08 -9.05 -10.44
N LEU A 58 -2.83 -8.87 -10.87
CA LEU A 58 -2.30 -7.54 -11.13
C LEU A 58 -3.02 -6.85 -12.30
N ALA A 59 -3.30 -7.57 -13.39
CA ALA A 59 -4.07 -7.03 -14.52
C ALA A 59 -5.47 -6.59 -14.09
N GLY A 60 -6.19 -7.41 -13.30
CA GLY A 60 -7.49 -7.05 -12.74
C GLY A 60 -7.43 -5.86 -11.79
N ALA A 61 -6.36 -5.75 -10.99
CA ALA A 61 -6.14 -4.61 -10.11
C ALA A 61 -5.92 -3.32 -10.92
N VAL A 62 -5.11 -3.36 -11.97
CA VAL A 62 -4.87 -2.22 -12.88
C VAL A 62 -6.17 -1.78 -13.57
N GLU A 63 -6.98 -2.72 -14.03
CA GLU A 63 -8.28 -2.44 -14.62
C GLU A 63 -9.25 -1.78 -13.63
N GLN A 64 -9.32 -2.30 -12.38
CA GLN A 64 -10.13 -1.71 -11.30
C GLN A 64 -9.67 -0.30 -10.93
N LEU A 65 -8.37 -0.01 -11.11
CA LEU A 65 -7.80 1.32 -10.95
C LEU A 65 -8.39 2.32 -11.94
N GLY A 66 -8.84 1.86 -13.11
CA GLY A 66 -9.18 2.69 -14.25
C GLY A 66 -8.01 3.59 -14.66
N LEU A 67 -6.78 3.16 -14.36
CA LEU A 67 -5.56 3.78 -14.82
C LEU A 67 -5.16 3.18 -16.17
N ASN A 68 -4.41 3.95 -16.94
CA ASN A 68 -3.78 3.39 -18.12
C ASN A 68 -2.75 2.33 -17.67
N PRO A 69 -2.79 1.09 -18.19
CA PRO A 69 -1.80 0.06 -17.85
C PRO A 69 -0.34 0.48 -18.06
N GLN A 70 -0.10 1.46 -18.92
CA GLN A 70 1.23 2.02 -19.18
C GLN A 70 1.75 2.91 -18.05
N ASP A 71 0.85 3.41 -17.18
CA ASP A 71 1.20 4.29 -16.07
C ASP A 71 1.43 3.51 -14.77
N VAL A 72 1.20 2.18 -14.78
CA VAL A 72 1.37 1.29 -13.63
C VAL A 72 2.49 0.29 -13.90
N ASN A 73 3.52 0.34 -13.07
CA ASN A 73 4.57 -0.66 -13.09
C ASN A 73 4.13 -1.91 -12.29
N SER A 74 3.74 -2.96 -12.99
CA SER A 74 3.31 -4.22 -12.37
C SER A 74 4.50 -5.14 -12.10
N ILE A 75 4.70 -5.50 -10.84
CA ILE A 75 5.88 -6.23 -10.36
C ILE A 75 5.43 -7.53 -9.69
N ILE A 76 5.99 -8.65 -10.13
CA ILE A 76 5.85 -9.93 -9.44
C ILE A 76 7.24 -10.31 -8.93
N ARG A 77 7.33 -10.66 -7.66
CA ARG A 77 8.53 -11.19 -7.02
C ARG A 77 8.20 -12.49 -6.30
N GLN A 78 9.19 -13.36 -6.18
CA GLN A 78 9.09 -14.56 -5.38
C GLN A 78 9.93 -14.41 -4.11
N GLY A 79 9.40 -14.86 -2.97
CA GLY A 79 10.13 -14.83 -1.70
C GLY A 79 9.24 -14.59 -0.48
N ASP A 80 9.89 -14.25 0.63
CA ASP A 80 9.18 -13.79 1.84
C ASP A 80 8.58 -12.41 1.62
N THR A 81 7.28 -12.30 1.83
CA THR A 81 6.56 -11.04 1.57
C THR A 81 7.12 -9.85 2.34
N LYS A 82 7.53 -10.07 3.59
CA LYS A 82 8.01 -9.00 4.48
C LYS A 82 9.28 -8.38 3.95
N GLN A 83 10.26 -9.23 3.65
CA GLN A 83 11.55 -8.78 3.15
C GLN A 83 11.47 -8.27 1.71
N THR A 84 10.65 -8.93 0.87
CA THR A 84 10.50 -8.55 -0.53
C THR A 84 9.91 -7.14 -0.67
N VAL A 85 8.91 -6.78 0.15
CA VAL A 85 8.34 -5.42 0.11
C VAL A 85 9.38 -4.37 0.46
N LEU A 86 10.19 -4.59 1.50
CA LEU A 86 11.27 -3.67 1.88
C LEU A 86 12.32 -3.52 0.76
N ASN A 87 12.78 -4.66 0.22
CA ASN A 87 13.78 -4.67 -0.84
C ASN A 87 13.30 -3.93 -2.10
N VAL A 88 12.05 -4.16 -2.52
CA VAL A 88 11.47 -3.49 -3.70
C VAL A 88 11.25 -2.00 -3.42
N ALA A 89 10.88 -1.63 -2.19
CA ALA A 89 10.75 -0.23 -1.81
C ALA A 89 12.10 0.51 -1.92
N ASP A 90 13.19 -0.14 -1.54
CA ASP A 90 14.54 0.41 -1.66
C ASP A 90 15.04 0.40 -3.11
N GLU A 91 14.84 -0.71 -3.84
CA GLU A 91 15.21 -0.85 -5.26
C GLU A 91 14.60 0.26 -6.14
N LEU A 92 13.35 0.61 -5.88
CA LEU A 92 12.61 1.61 -6.66
C LEU A 92 12.65 3.01 -6.07
N ASP A 93 13.32 3.20 -4.95
CA ASP A 93 13.37 4.47 -4.21
C ASP A 93 11.97 5.10 -4.05
N VAL A 94 11.02 4.31 -3.55
CA VAL A 94 9.66 4.80 -3.35
C VAL A 94 9.57 5.75 -2.16
N ASP A 95 8.66 6.70 -2.20
CA ASP A 95 8.46 7.69 -1.15
C ASP A 95 7.24 7.38 -0.25
N LEU A 96 6.43 6.40 -0.62
CA LEU A 96 5.34 5.87 0.20
C LEU A 96 5.09 4.39 -0.07
N ILE A 97 4.93 3.60 1.00
CA ILE A 97 4.48 2.22 0.93
C ILE A 97 3.00 2.15 1.31
N VAL A 98 2.18 1.51 0.48
CA VAL A 98 0.77 1.27 0.75
C VAL A 98 0.52 -0.22 0.92
N MET A 99 -0.04 -0.62 2.05
CA MET A 99 -0.37 -2.01 2.34
C MET A 99 -1.76 -2.15 2.95
N GLY A 100 -2.42 -3.26 2.63
CA GLY A 100 -3.62 -3.67 3.35
C GLY A 100 -3.28 -4.12 4.78
N SER A 101 -4.03 -3.66 5.75
CA SER A 101 -4.03 -4.24 7.09
C SER A 101 -5.25 -5.13 7.22
N ARG A 102 -5.07 -6.39 7.60
CA ARG A 102 -6.21 -7.25 7.93
C ARG A 102 -7.01 -6.58 9.02
N GLY A 103 -8.32 -6.41 8.78
CA GLY A 103 -9.21 -5.80 9.75
C GLY A 103 -9.05 -6.44 11.13
N LEU A 104 -9.04 -5.62 12.16
CA LEU A 104 -8.89 -6.02 13.57
C LEU A 104 -10.08 -6.84 14.10
N GLY A 105 -11.03 -7.20 13.20
CA GLY A 105 -12.19 -8.01 13.52
C GLY A 105 -11.81 -9.42 13.91
N ARG A 106 -11.73 -9.67 15.19
CA ARG A 106 -11.88 -10.93 15.95
C ARG A 106 -10.66 -11.55 16.64
N LEU A 107 -9.40 -11.25 16.31
CA LEU A 107 -8.29 -11.88 17.05
C LEU A 107 -7.10 -10.93 17.20
N ARG A 108 -7.05 -10.20 18.30
CA ARG A 108 -5.89 -9.38 18.72
C ARG A 108 -4.54 -10.14 18.74
N SER A 109 -4.60 -11.48 18.84
CA SER A 109 -3.41 -12.34 18.92
C SER A 109 -2.71 -12.61 17.58
N ILE A 110 -3.35 -12.34 16.44
CA ILE A 110 -2.78 -12.65 15.10
C ILE A 110 -2.00 -11.45 14.52
N LEU A 111 -2.09 -10.28 15.12
CA LEU A 111 -1.41 -9.07 14.63
C LEU A 111 0.11 -9.12 14.78
N ALA A 112 0.63 -9.83 15.76
CA ALA A 112 2.05 -9.82 16.12
C ALA A 112 3.02 -10.35 15.03
N ASN A 113 2.53 -10.83 13.87
CA ASN A 113 3.36 -11.38 12.79
C ASN A 113 2.86 -11.02 11.37
N SER A 114 2.05 -9.95 11.21
CA SER A 114 1.59 -9.55 9.89
C SER A 114 2.72 -8.94 9.07
N ALA A 115 2.68 -9.15 7.74
CA ALA A 115 3.67 -8.54 6.84
C ALA A 115 3.65 -7.01 6.95
N SER A 116 2.47 -6.39 7.05
CA SER A 116 2.34 -4.94 7.18
C SER A 116 2.95 -4.40 8.47
N GLN A 117 2.80 -5.12 9.60
CA GLN A 117 3.43 -4.72 10.84
C GLN A 117 4.96 -4.81 10.78
N TYR A 118 5.48 -5.89 10.20
CA TYR A 118 6.92 -6.07 10.03
C TYR A 118 7.52 -4.97 9.15
N VAL A 119 6.89 -4.68 8.00
CA VAL A 119 7.31 -3.61 7.11
C VAL A 119 7.25 -2.25 7.81
N PHE A 120 6.18 -1.98 8.57
CA PHE A 120 6.04 -0.75 9.35
C PHE A 120 7.17 -0.54 10.36
N GLN A 121 7.60 -1.61 11.03
CA GLN A 121 8.67 -1.52 12.04
C GLN A 121 10.06 -1.29 11.44
N LEU A 122 10.31 -1.76 10.22
CA LEU A 122 11.64 -1.73 9.61
C LEU A 122 11.77 -0.71 8.48
N SER A 123 10.67 -0.20 7.94
CA SER A 123 10.69 0.81 6.90
C SER A 123 11.12 2.16 7.48
N THR A 124 12.00 2.84 6.76
CA THR A 124 12.34 4.26 7.00
C THR A 124 11.43 5.20 6.20
N ARG A 125 10.52 4.65 5.38
CA ARG A 125 9.62 5.40 4.52
C ARG A 125 8.23 5.54 5.16
N PRO A 126 7.51 6.62 4.89
CA PRO A 126 6.11 6.73 5.25
C PRO A 126 5.31 5.51 4.76
N MET A 127 4.34 5.12 5.55
CA MET A 127 3.52 3.96 5.24
C MET A 127 2.04 4.25 5.45
N LEU A 128 1.23 3.91 4.44
CA LEU A 128 -0.23 3.97 4.51
C LEU A 128 -0.80 2.56 4.69
N LEU A 129 -1.44 2.35 5.83
CA LEU A 129 -2.16 1.11 6.12
C LEU A 129 -3.64 1.29 5.84
N VAL A 130 -4.15 0.54 4.89
CA VAL A 130 -5.57 0.55 4.53
C VAL A 130 -6.26 -0.67 5.11
N ARG A 131 -7.33 -0.47 5.85
CA ARG A 131 -8.11 -1.57 6.42
C ARG A 131 -9.04 -2.19 5.38
N ASP A 132 -8.96 -3.50 5.25
CA ASP A 132 -9.76 -4.28 4.27
C ASP A 132 -11.23 -4.43 4.66
N ASP A 133 -11.59 -4.12 5.91
CA ASP A 133 -12.96 -4.23 6.44
C ASP A 133 -13.72 -2.89 6.48
N LEU A 134 -13.10 -1.82 6.02
CA LEU A 134 -13.69 -0.48 5.99
C LEU A 134 -13.90 -0.02 4.54
N TYR A 135 -15.16 0.20 4.19
CA TYR A 135 -15.54 0.85 2.94
C TYR A 135 -15.42 2.37 3.09
N ILE A 136 -14.20 2.89 2.97
CA ILE A 136 -13.96 4.34 3.00
C ILE A 136 -14.24 4.87 1.60
N ARG A 137 -15.24 5.75 1.49
CA ARG A 137 -15.57 6.41 0.21
C ARG A 137 -14.78 7.71 0.03
N HIS A 138 -14.59 8.46 1.12
CA HIS A 138 -13.92 9.75 1.10
C HIS A 138 -13.16 9.97 2.41
N ILE A 139 -11.98 10.59 2.31
CA ILE A 139 -11.22 11.06 3.47
C ILE A 139 -11.66 12.47 3.79
N ASN A 140 -12.35 12.66 4.93
CA ASN A 140 -12.86 13.98 5.35
C ASN A 140 -12.14 14.51 6.58
N ARG A 141 -11.45 13.66 7.33
CA ARG A 141 -10.78 14.03 8.58
C ARG A 141 -9.47 13.27 8.73
N ILE A 142 -8.44 13.99 9.18
CA ILE A 142 -7.14 13.43 9.52
C ILE A 142 -6.90 13.68 11.01
N LEU A 143 -6.62 12.63 11.77
CA LEU A 143 -6.17 12.72 13.15
C LEU A 143 -4.66 12.49 13.18
N VAL A 144 -3.91 13.46 13.67
CA VAL A 144 -2.47 13.36 13.86
C VAL A 144 -2.16 13.08 15.32
N THR A 145 -1.33 12.10 15.57
CA THR A 145 -0.76 11.83 16.91
C THR A 145 0.70 12.24 16.87
N ILE A 146 1.11 13.05 17.84
CA ILE A 146 2.50 13.50 17.99
C ILE A 146 3.00 13.15 19.39
N ASP A 147 4.26 12.80 19.49
CA ASP A 147 4.92 12.43 20.75
C ASP A 147 5.86 13.53 21.30
N GLY A 148 5.90 14.68 20.61
CA GLY A 148 6.78 15.80 20.97
C GLY A 148 8.22 15.63 20.48
N THR A 149 8.49 14.63 19.64
CA THR A 149 9.80 14.47 18.95
C THR A 149 9.77 15.13 17.57
N GLY A 150 10.95 15.37 16.95
CA GLY A 150 11.03 15.93 15.60
C GLY A 150 10.32 15.09 14.54
N VAL A 151 10.14 13.80 14.74
CA VAL A 151 9.37 12.92 13.85
C VAL A 151 7.88 13.30 13.86
N GLY A 152 7.37 13.82 14.97
CA GLY A 152 6.01 14.34 15.08
C GLY A 152 5.78 15.57 14.21
N ASP A 153 6.78 16.40 13.99
CA ASP A 153 6.69 17.58 13.13
C ASP A 153 6.55 17.20 11.65
N ASP A 154 7.24 16.16 11.21
CA ASP A 154 7.10 15.61 9.85
C ASP A 154 5.68 15.05 9.61
N ALA A 155 5.14 14.33 10.58
CA ALA A 155 3.78 13.80 10.51
C ALA A 155 2.73 14.94 10.46
N LEU A 156 2.93 16.00 11.23
CA LEU A 156 2.05 17.17 11.21
C LEU A 156 2.12 17.91 9.87
N THR A 157 3.33 18.11 9.34
CA THR A 157 3.56 18.74 8.04
C THR A 157 2.85 17.96 6.93
N LEU A 158 3.04 16.64 6.89
CA LEU A 158 2.38 15.76 5.93
C LEU A 158 0.85 15.83 6.04
N ALA A 159 0.31 15.79 7.25
CA ALA A 159 -1.13 15.88 7.46
C ALA A 159 -1.69 17.22 6.99
N CYS A 160 -1.00 18.32 7.24
CA CYS A 160 -1.38 19.66 6.76
C CYS A 160 -1.38 19.74 5.22
N GLU A 161 -0.39 19.14 4.57
CA GLU A 161 -0.35 19.06 3.10
C GLU A 161 -1.53 18.25 2.56
N MET A 162 -1.81 17.09 3.14
CA MET A 162 -2.94 16.25 2.74
C MET A 162 -4.28 16.96 2.91
N VAL A 163 -4.51 17.63 4.05
CA VAL A 163 -5.79 18.34 4.31
C VAL A 163 -6.03 19.46 3.30
N ARG A 164 -4.98 20.17 2.88
CA ARG A 164 -5.12 21.26 1.89
C ARG A 164 -5.62 20.76 0.54
N GLU A 165 -5.38 19.51 0.22
CA GLU A 165 -5.77 18.88 -1.05
C GLU A 165 -7.16 18.25 -1.02
N ILE A 166 -7.65 17.89 0.17
CA ILE A 166 -8.96 17.26 0.33
C ILE A 166 -10.04 18.35 0.31
N PRO A 167 -10.98 18.35 -0.65
CA PRO A 167 -12.08 19.31 -0.66
C PRO A 167 -12.91 19.24 0.63
N GLY A 168 -12.91 20.30 1.42
CA GLY A 168 -13.60 20.35 2.72
C GLY A 168 -12.91 19.58 3.85
N GLY A 169 -11.64 19.20 3.69
CA GLY A 169 -10.82 18.50 4.69
C GLY A 169 -10.64 19.33 5.97
N LYS A 170 -10.60 18.63 7.12
CA LYS A 170 -10.39 19.18 8.47
C LYS A 170 -9.37 18.33 9.22
#